data_e30899b4d948c33c1981cdf95ad0d7df
#
_entry.id   e30899b4d948c33c1981cdf95ad0d7df
#
_cell.length_a   1.000
_cell.length_b   1.000
_cell.length_c   1.000
_cell.angle_alpha   90.00
_cell.angle_beta   90.00
_cell.angle_gamma   90.00
#
_symmetry.space_group_name_H-M   'P 1'
#
loop_
_entity.id
_entity.type
_entity.pdbx_description
1 polymer ?
#
loop_
_entity_poly.entity_id
_entity_poly.type
_entity_poly.pdbx_seq_one_letter_code
_entity_poly.pdbx_strand_id
1 'polypeptide(L)'
;MGSEMCIRDRVKTMNKDAIIFAMANPVPEIMPDVAKAAGARVVGTGRSDFPNQVNNVIAFPGIFKGALEGRARQITEDMKLAAALAIANLVPDDEVSDVNILPEAFDPRVADVVSKAVIDHIEK
;
A
#
# COMPACT_ATOMS: atom_id res chain seq x y z
N MET A 1 17.00 1.43 -20.22
CA MET A 1 16.34 1.67 -21.49
C MET A 1 15.36 0.56 -21.85
N GLY A 2 15.77 -0.69 -21.92
CA GLY A 2 14.87 -1.80 -22.24
C GLY A 2 13.90 -2.17 -21.11
N SER A 3 14.22 -1.82 -19.86
CA SER A 3 13.46 -2.31 -18.71
C SER A 3 12.02 -1.81 -18.68
N GLU A 4 11.78 -0.52 -18.93
CA GLU A 4 10.42 0.01 -18.95
C GLU A 4 9.58 -0.56 -20.09
N MET A 5 10.18 -0.74 -21.26
CA MET A 5 9.49 -1.38 -22.39
C MET A 5 9.15 -2.83 -22.08
N CYS A 6 10.07 -3.56 -21.44
CA CYS A 6 9.82 -4.95 -21.03
C CYS A 6 8.71 -5.03 -19.98
N ILE A 7 8.70 -4.11 -19.02
CA ILE A 7 7.67 -4.06 -17.98
C ILE A 7 6.32 -3.74 -18.61
N ARG A 8 6.27 -2.76 -19.51
CA ARG A 8 5.06 -2.40 -20.24
C ARG A 8 4.47 -3.60 -20.99
N ASP A 9 5.33 -4.36 -21.68
CA ASP A 9 4.89 -5.55 -22.41
C ASP A 9 4.36 -6.63 -21.46
N ARG A 10 4.97 -6.79 -20.29
CA ARG A 10 4.48 -7.72 -19.25
C ARG A 10 3.14 -7.28 -18.70
N VAL A 11 2.94 -6.00 -18.50
CA VAL A 11 1.64 -5.48 -18.03
C VAL A 11 0.53 -5.84 -19.01
N LYS A 12 0.80 -5.76 -20.31
CA LYS A 12 -0.19 -6.12 -21.34
C LYS A 12 -0.61 -7.59 -21.27
N THR A 13 0.23 -8.45 -20.71
CA THR A 13 -0.07 -9.88 -20.57
C THR A 13 -0.76 -10.25 -19.26
N MET A 14 -0.93 -9.29 -18.35
CA MET A 14 -1.61 -9.52 -17.08
C MET A 14 -3.12 -9.64 -17.28
N ASN A 15 -3.78 -10.16 -16.26
CA ASN A 15 -5.24 -10.24 -16.26
C ASN A 15 -5.86 -8.85 -16.39
N LYS A 16 -7.12 -8.82 -16.83
CA LYS A 16 -7.89 -7.59 -16.91
C LYS A 16 -7.97 -6.92 -15.55
N ASP A 17 -7.95 -5.58 -15.53
CA ASP A 17 -8.02 -4.77 -14.32
C ASP A 17 -6.85 -5.02 -13.34
N ALA A 18 -5.66 -5.22 -13.86
CA ALA A 18 -4.47 -5.49 -13.05
C ALA A 18 -4.15 -4.36 -12.07
N ILE A 19 -3.61 -4.75 -10.92
CA ILE A 19 -3.11 -3.84 -9.89
C ILE A 19 -1.59 -3.92 -9.88
N ILE A 20 -0.92 -2.76 -9.97
CA ILE A 20 0.53 -2.69 -10.06
C ILE A 20 1.08 -1.72 -9.02
N PHE A 21 2.08 -2.15 -8.28
CA PHE A 21 2.85 -1.31 -7.37
C PHE A 21 4.29 -1.22 -7.86
N ALA A 22 4.64 -0.05 -8.40
CA ALA A 22 5.99 0.25 -8.87
C ALA A 22 6.75 0.97 -7.76
N MET A 23 7.54 0.24 -6.99
CA MET A 23 8.05 0.69 -5.70
C MET A 23 9.48 1.21 -5.71
N ALA A 24 10.18 1.21 -6.83
CA ALA A 24 11.54 1.75 -6.89
C ALA A 24 11.57 3.25 -6.66
N ASN A 25 12.57 3.71 -5.93
CA ASN A 25 12.78 5.12 -5.62
C ASN A 25 14.13 5.60 -6.17
N PRO A 26 14.23 6.84 -6.64
CA PRO A 26 13.18 7.86 -6.72
C PRO A 26 12.30 7.73 -7.98
N VAL A 27 12.71 6.94 -8.96
CA VAL A 27 11.98 6.74 -10.20
C VAL A 27 11.37 5.33 -10.18
N PRO A 28 10.03 5.21 -10.32
CA PRO A 28 9.41 3.90 -10.36
C PRO A 28 9.83 3.11 -11.60
N GLU A 29 9.75 1.78 -11.52
CA GLU A 29 10.11 0.88 -12.63
C GLU A 29 9.27 1.15 -13.88
N ILE A 30 8.03 1.62 -13.68
CA ILE A 30 7.14 2.05 -14.75
C ILE A 30 6.33 3.23 -14.23
N MET A 31 6.18 4.26 -15.05
CA MET A 31 5.37 5.42 -14.67
C MET A 31 3.87 5.08 -14.72
N PRO A 32 3.06 5.67 -13.83
CA PRO A 32 1.63 5.32 -13.76
C PRO A 32 0.86 5.48 -15.06
N ASP A 33 1.10 6.53 -15.82
CA ASP A 33 0.44 6.76 -17.09
C ASP A 33 0.79 5.68 -18.13
N VAL A 34 2.05 5.25 -18.15
CA VAL A 34 2.53 4.19 -19.04
C VAL A 34 1.89 2.85 -18.66
N ALA A 35 1.84 2.55 -17.36
CA ALA A 35 1.22 1.32 -16.87
C ALA A 35 -0.29 1.28 -17.18
N LYS A 36 -0.99 2.38 -16.99
CA LYS A 36 -2.42 2.47 -17.32
C LYS A 36 -2.67 2.32 -18.81
N ALA A 37 -1.85 2.95 -19.65
CA ALA A 37 -1.94 2.79 -21.10
C ALA A 37 -1.70 1.35 -21.54
N ALA A 38 -0.93 0.58 -20.79
CA ALA A 38 -0.67 -0.83 -21.06
C ALA A 38 -1.77 -1.77 -20.53
N GLY A 39 -2.75 -1.25 -19.79
CA GLY A 39 -3.89 -2.03 -19.34
C GLY A 39 -4.07 -2.16 -17.82
N ALA A 40 -3.17 -1.60 -17.01
CA ALA A 40 -3.32 -1.63 -15.57
C ALA A 40 -4.47 -0.72 -15.14
N ARG A 41 -5.28 -1.18 -14.22
CA ARG A 41 -6.38 -0.38 -13.69
C ARG A 41 -5.96 0.46 -12.50
N VAL A 42 -5.20 -0.14 -11.58
CA VAL A 42 -4.72 0.53 -10.36
C VAL A 42 -3.21 0.53 -10.38
N VAL A 43 -2.62 1.70 -10.21
CA VAL A 43 -1.16 1.84 -10.13
C VAL A 43 -0.81 2.65 -8.89
N GLY A 44 0.06 2.10 -8.05
CA GLY A 44 0.62 2.80 -6.90
C GLY A 44 2.14 2.90 -7.01
N THR A 45 2.69 4.01 -6.53
CA THR A 45 4.13 4.23 -6.47
C THR A 45 4.50 4.85 -5.14
N GLY A 46 5.80 4.97 -4.87
CA GLY A 46 6.28 5.69 -3.68
C GLY A 46 6.23 7.21 -3.79
N ARG A 47 5.85 7.74 -4.94
CA ARG A 47 5.87 9.18 -5.19
C ARG A 47 4.59 9.85 -4.70
N SER A 48 4.75 11.01 -4.04
CA SER A 48 3.61 11.79 -3.55
C SER A 48 2.89 12.59 -4.65
N ASP A 49 3.52 12.75 -5.80
CA ASP A 49 2.95 13.50 -6.93
C ASP A 49 2.01 12.65 -7.81
N PHE A 50 1.82 11.36 -7.46
CA PHE A 50 0.88 10.47 -8.14
C PHE A 50 -0.16 9.93 -7.16
N PRO A 51 -1.35 9.55 -7.66
CA PRO A 51 -2.36 8.88 -6.82
C PRO A 51 -1.85 7.56 -6.25
N ASN A 52 -2.48 7.09 -5.18
CA ASN A 52 -2.17 5.81 -4.55
C ASN A 52 -0.72 5.71 -4.07
N GLN A 53 -0.28 6.73 -3.34
CA GLN A 53 1.09 6.71 -2.79
C GLN A 53 1.24 5.56 -1.81
N VAL A 54 2.20 4.68 -2.08
CA VAL A 54 2.59 3.57 -1.20
C VAL A 54 3.79 4.06 -0.38
N ASN A 55 3.55 4.38 0.89
CA ASN A 55 4.56 4.95 1.76
C ASN A 55 4.61 4.19 3.08
N ASN A 56 5.80 3.83 3.52
CA ASN A 56 6.01 3.11 4.77
C ASN A 56 5.44 3.84 5.99
N VAL A 57 5.30 5.16 5.92
CA VAL A 57 4.74 5.98 7.01
C VAL A 57 3.29 5.63 7.35
N ILE A 58 2.56 4.99 6.46
CA ILE A 58 1.20 4.53 6.77
C ILE A 58 1.18 3.21 7.55
N ALA A 59 2.29 2.51 7.64
CA ALA A 59 2.35 1.19 8.27
C ALA A 59 3.23 1.15 9.51
N PHE A 60 4.51 1.51 9.37
CA PHE A 60 5.49 1.21 10.40
C PHE A 60 5.27 1.94 11.73
N PRO A 61 4.94 3.24 11.77
CA PRO A 61 4.72 3.87 13.07
C PRO A 61 3.61 3.19 13.87
N GLY A 62 2.50 2.86 13.21
CA GLY A 62 1.37 2.18 13.88
C GLY A 62 1.71 0.76 14.30
N ILE A 63 2.42 0.01 13.46
CA ILE A 63 2.84 -1.36 13.77
C ILE A 63 3.75 -1.37 15.00
N PHE A 64 4.76 -0.50 15.04
CA PHE A 64 5.67 -0.43 16.19
C PHE A 64 4.97 0.08 17.44
N LYS A 65 4.10 1.07 17.29
CA LYS A 65 3.30 1.56 18.41
C LYS A 65 2.48 0.45 19.03
N GLY A 66 1.77 -0.32 18.22
CA GLY A 66 0.97 -1.44 18.68
C GLY A 66 1.81 -2.55 19.32
N ALA A 67 2.93 -2.89 18.70
CA ALA A 67 3.81 -3.92 19.23
C ALA A 67 4.39 -3.51 20.60
N LEU A 68 4.80 -2.27 20.74
CA LEU A 68 5.35 -1.76 22.01
C LEU A 68 4.28 -1.65 23.09
N GLU A 69 3.13 -1.07 22.79
CA GLU A 69 2.04 -0.91 23.75
C GLU A 69 1.48 -2.26 24.21
N GLY A 70 1.39 -3.20 23.29
CA GLY A 70 0.88 -4.54 23.58
C GLY A 70 1.94 -5.51 24.10
N ARG A 71 3.20 -5.06 24.20
CA ARG A 71 4.33 -5.88 24.65
C ARG A 71 4.51 -7.16 23.84
N ALA A 72 4.41 -7.03 22.52
CA ALA A 72 4.63 -8.15 21.62
C ALA A 72 6.10 -8.59 21.63
N ARG A 73 6.33 -9.89 21.57
CA ARG A 73 7.69 -10.44 21.47
C ARG A 73 8.25 -10.35 20.06
N GLN A 74 7.35 -10.39 19.08
CA GLN A 74 7.70 -10.34 17.67
C GLN A 74 6.54 -9.77 16.88
N ILE A 75 6.81 -9.32 15.67
CA ILE A 75 5.80 -8.87 14.73
C ILE A 75 5.47 -10.04 13.81
N THR A 76 4.28 -10.63 14.00
CA THR A 76 3.86 -11.81 13.25
C THR A 76 3.23 -11.45 11.92
N GLU A 77 3.06 -12.44 11.04
CA GLU A 77 2.35 -12.26 9.77
C GLU A 77 0.88 -11.87 9.99
N ASP A 78 0.23 -12.44 11.01
CA ASP A 78 -1.15 -12.07 11.36
C ASP A 78 -1.27 -10.60 11.77
N MET A 79 -0.30 -10.09 12.51
CA MET A 79 -0.25 -8.67 12.88
C MET A 79 -0.10 -7.77 11.65
N LYS A 80 0.74 -8.15 10.70
CA LYS A 80 0.94 -7.41 9.46
C LYS A 80 -0.33 -7.42 8.60
N LEU A 81 -0.98 -8.55 8.48
CA LEU A 81 -2.23 -8.67 7.74
C LEU A 81 -3.33 -7.84 8.37
N ALA A 82 -3.44 -7.88 9.71
CA ALA A 82 -4.40 -7.04 10.44
C ALA A 82 -4.15 -5.55 10.20
N ALA A 83 -2.88 -5.14 10.19
CA ALA A 83 -2.50 -3.76 9.88
C ALA A 83 -2.91 -3.37 8.46
N ALA A 84 -2.67 -4.25 7.50
CA ALA A 84 -3.05 -4.00 6.10
C ALA A 84 -4.57 -3.82 5.95
N LEU A 85 -5.35 -4.66 6.60
CA LEU A 85 -6.82 -4.56 6.58
C LEU A 85 -7.30 -3.27 7.26
N ALA A 86 -6.69 -2.89 8.37
CA ALA A 86 -7.03 -1.65 9.07
C ALA A 86 -6.77 -0.42 8.18
N ILE A 87 -5.65 -0.41 7.47
CA ILE A 87 -5.33 0.67 6.53
C ILE A 87 -6.35 0.71 5.40
N ALA A 88 -6.64 -0.45 4.79
CA ALA A 88 -7.59 -0.54 3.68
C ALA A 88 -8.98 -0.06 4.09
N ASN A 89 -9.41 -0.38 5.30
CA ASN A 89 -10.75 -0.01 5.78
C ASN A 89 -10.90 1.48 6.09
N LEU A 90 -9.81 2.24 6.13
CA LEU A 90 -9.89 3.69 6.27
C LEU A 90 -10.43 4.38 5.02
N VAL A 91 -10.37 3.73 3.87
CA VAL A 91 -10.97 4.25 2.65
C VAL A 91 -12.39 3.69 2.57
N PRO A 92 -13.44 4.54 2.73
CA PRO A 92 -14.83 4.07 2.68
C PRO A 92 -15.16 3.43 1.31
N ASP A 93 -16.05 2.46 1.30
CA ASP A 93 -16.41 1.74 0.09
C ASP A 93 -16.91 2.66 -1.03
N ASP A 94 -17.62 3.74 -0.68
CA ASP A 94 -18.12 4.70 -1.64
C ASP A 94 -17.04 5.66 -2.16
N GLU A 95 -15.87 5.69 -1.53
CA GLU A 95 -14.72 6.52 -1.94
C GLU A 95 -13.61 5.70 -2.62
N VAL A 96 -13.67 4.37 -2.57
CA VAL A 96 -12.68 3.52 -3.23
C VAL A 96 -12.81 3.66 -4.75
N SER A 97 -11.69 3.95 -5.39
CA SER A 97 -11.60 4.04 -6.85
C SER A 97 -10.22 3.61 -7.31
N ASP A 98 -10.01 3.55 -8.62
CA ASP A 98 -8.72 3.21 -9.19
C ASP A 98 -7.60 4.21 -8.84
N VAL A 99 -7.96 5.41 -8.40
CA VAL A 99 -7.01 6.44 -7.97
C VAL A 99 -7.08 6.75 -6.47
N ASN A 100 -7.83 5.97 -5.70
CA ASN A 100 -8.01 6.20 -4.26
C ASN A 100 -8.19 4.87 -3.54
N ILE A 101 -7.10 4.14 -3.34
CA ILE A 101 -7.10 2.82 -2.66
C ILE A 101 -6.48 2.86 -1.28
N LEU A 102 -5.79 3.94 -0.91
CA LEU A 102 -5.06 4.07 0.35
C LEU A 102 -5.40 5.41 1.00
N PRO A 103 -5.35 5.50 2.34
CA PRO A 103 -5.44 6.79 3.02
C PRO A 103 -4.21 7.64 2.69
N GLU A 104 -4.30 8.93 2.93
CA GLU A 104 -3.17 9.83 2.78
C GLU A 104 -2.05 9.46 3.76
N ALA A 105 -0.79 9.68 3.35
CA ALA A 105 0.38 9.26 4.11
C ALA A 105 0.41 9.83 5.53
N PHE A 106 -0.13 11.03 5.74
CA PHE A 106 -0.14 11.70 7.04
C PHE A 106 -1.52 11.80 7.67
N ASP A 107 -2.45 10.93 7.26
CA ASP A 107 -3.78 10.85 7.91
C ASP A 107 -3.59 10.47 9.38
N PRO A 108 -4.06 11.30 10.33
CA PRO A 108 -3.83 11.05 11.76
C PRO A 108 -4.53 9.78 12.28
N ARG A 109 -5.52 9.27 11.58
CA ARG A 109 -6.23 8.06 12.00
C ARG A 109 -5.42 6.78 11.76
N VAL A 110 -4.44 6.83 10.85
CA VAL A 110 -3.74 5.62 10.41
C VAL A 110 -3.00 4.94 11.56
N ALA A 111 -2.17 5.68 12.29
CA ALA A 111 -1.40 5.11 13.39
C ALA A 111 -2.30 4.47 14.45
N ASP A 112 -3.43 5.10 14.76
CA ASP A 112 -4.36 4.59 15.79
C ASP A 112 -5.04 3.30 15.36
N VAL A 113 -5.56 3.23 14.14
CA VAL A 113 -6.23 2.01 13.67
C VAL A 113 -5.24 0.87 13.46
N VAL A 114 -4.03 1.17 13.00
CA VAL A 114 -2.99 0.16 12.79
C VAL A 114 -2.51 -0.39 14.13
N SER A 115 -2.21 0.48 15.10
CA SER A 115 -1.76 0.04 16.42
C SER A 115 -2.80 -0.83 17.12
N LYS A 116 -4.07 -0.45 17.04
CA LYS A 116 -5.17 -1.23 17.63
C LYS A 116 -5.28 -2.61 16.97
N ALA A 117 -5.21 -2.66 15.65
CA ALA A 117 -5.27 -3.93 14.91
C ALA A 117 -4.12 -4.85 15.29
N VAL A 118 -2.92 -4.30 15.43
CA VAL A 118 -1.73 -5.05 15.85
C VAL A 118 -1.90 -5.61 17.26
N ILE A 119 -2.36 -4.78 18.21
CA ILE A 119 -2.59 -5.20 19.60
C ILE A 119 -3.60 -6.35 19.65
N ASP A 120 -4.67 -6.27 18.90
CA ASP A 120 -5.73 -7.28 18.89
C ASP A 120 -5.25 -8.64 18.34
N HIS A 121 -4.12 -8.67 17.65
CA HIS A 121 -3.56 -9.88 17.02
C HIS A 121 -2.24 -10.33 17.63
N ILE A 122 -1.88 -9.82 18.81
CA ILE A 122 -0.68 -10.28 19.51
C ILE A 122 -0.93 -11.67 20.06
N GLU A 123 0.00 -12.59 19.78
CA GLU A 123 -0.02 -13.91 20.38
C GLU A 123 0.38 -13.84 21.86
N LYS A 124 -0.41 -14.48 22.68
CA LYS A 124 -0.19 -14.53 24.15
C LYS A 124 0.48 -15.83 24.56
#